data_5eae2e2d7ef2fb67630217acf907d2e1
#
_entry.id   5eae2e2d7ef2fb67630217acf907d2e1
#
_cell.length_a   1.000
_cell.length_b   1.000
_cell.length_c   1.000
_cell.angle_alpha   90.00
_cell.angle_beta   90.00
_cell.angle_gamma   90.00
#
_symmetry.space_group_name_H-M   'P 1'
#
loop_
_entity.id
_entity.type
_entity.pdbx_description
1 polymer ?
#
loop_
_entity_poly.entity_id
_entity_poly.type
_entity_poly.pdbx_seq_one_letter_code
_entity_poly.pdbx_strand_id
1 'polypeptide(L)'
;DKAHFSNGLFVWYFGTKKQYPDIPHHSIILGPRYKGLLTDIFKHKKPTEDFSLYLHRPTATDPSMAPEGCDAFYALVPVPHLDSGTDWTTHAETFRRAVQDRLEETGIPGLGDNLATSLMLTPLDFQTRLNSVKGAGFSLEPRITQSAYFRPHNKSEEVDGLYLVGAGTHPGAGMPAVLSSAKVIDNLIKAPSHASQ
;
A
#
# COMPACT_ATOMS: atom_id res chain seq x y z
N ASP A 1 13.63 13.64 14.17
CA ASP A 1 13.73 14.12 12.79
C ASP A 1 14.78 13.41 11.91
N LYS A 2 15.16 12.18 12.26
CA LYS A 2 16.08 11.37 11.45
C LYS A 2 15.37 10.19 10.77
N ALA A 3 14.06 10.05 10.95
CA ALA A 3 13.31 8.93 10.39
C ALA A 3 13.13 9.05 8.87
N HIS A 4 13.39 7.97 8.16
CA HIS A 4 13.14 7.83 6.74
C HIS A 4 11.84 7.06 6.53
N PHE A 5 10.94 7.63 5.73
CA PHE A 5 9.65 7.02 5.42
C PHE A 5 9.70 6.25 4.11
N SER A 6 8.88 5.21 4.02
CA SER A 6 8.75 4.41 2.80
C SER A 6 8.16 5.24 1.65
N ASN A 7 8.20 4.70 0.46
CA ASN A 7 7.48 5.28 -0.68
C ASN A 7 5.98 5.40 -0.39
N GLY A 8 5.32 6.28 -1.12
CA GLY A 8 3.87 6.33 -1.21
C GLY A 8 3.32 5.23 -2.11
N LEU A 9 2.01 5.10 -2.12
CA LEU A 9 1.29 4.17 -2.98
C LEU A 9 0.19 4.93 -3.72
N PHE A 10 0.05 4.63 -5.01
CA PHE A 10 -1.17 4.87 -5.75
C PHE A 10 -1.89 3.52 -5.87
N VAL A 11 -3.12 3.45 -5.39
CA VAL A 11 -3.93 2.23 -5.43
C VAL A 11 -5.22 2.53 -6.18
N TRP A 12 -5.48 1.76 -7.21
CA TRP A 12 -6.72 1.87 -7.98
C TRP A 12 -7.52 0.58 -7.84
N TYR A 13 -8.66 0.66 -7.16
CA TYR A 13 -9.67 -0.38 -7.09
C TYR A 13 -10.66 -0.20 -8.23
N PHE A 14 -10.96 -1.27 -8.96
CA PHE A 14 -11.93 -1.20 -10.03
C PHE A 14 -12.67 -2.53 -10.23
N GLY A 15 -13.91 -2.42 -10.70
CA GLY A 15 -14.72 -3.54 -11.15
C GLY A 15 -14.99 -3.45 -12.64
N THR A 16 -15.12 -4.60 -13.29
CA THR A 16 -15.38 -4.68 -14.73
C THR A 16 -16.69 -5.40 -15.02
N LYS A 17 -17.36 -5.00 -16.11
CA LYS A 17 -18.61 -5.58 -16.61
C LYS A 17 -18.42 -6.94 -17.28
N LYS A 18 -17.19 -7.38 -17.49
CA LYS A 18 -16.83 -8.69 -18.04
C LYS A 18 -15.67 -9.30 -17.27
N GLN A 19 -15.48 -10.59 -17.42
CA GLN A 19 -14.37 -11.34 -16.82
C GLN A 19 -13.16 -11.37 -17.72
N TYR A 20 -11.96 -11.47 -17.09
CA TYR A 20 -10.66 -11.63 -17.73
C TYR A 20 -9.97 -12.90 -17.19
N PRO A 21 -10.43 -14.10 -17.61
CA PRO A 21 -10.01 -15.38 -17.02
C PRO A 21 -8.52 -15.65 -17.11
N ASP A 22 -7.85 -15.08 -18.12
CA ASP A 22 -6.41 -15.26 -18.32
C ASP A 22 -5.55 -14.48 -17.33
N ILE A 23 -6.14 -13.54 -16.56
CA ILE A 23 -5.41 -12.81 -15.52
C ILE A 23 -5.39 -13.64 -14.24
N PRO A 24 -4.21 -14.05 -13.74
CA PRO A 24 -4.10 -14.79 -12.49
C PRO A 24 -4.45 -13.93 -11.28
N HIS A 25 -4.64 -14.58 -10.12
CA HIS A 25 -4.96 -13.90 -8.85
C HIS A 25 -3.96 -12.79 -8.52
N HIS A 26 -2.67 -13.05 -8.75
CA HIS A 26 -1.58 -12.09 -8.54
C HIS A 26 -0.75 -11.93 -9.80
N SER A 27 -0.49 -10.69 -10.21
CA SER A 27 0.38 -10.36 -11.34
C SER A 27 1.31 -9.21 -10.98
N ILE A 28 2.54 -9.29 -11.44
CA ILE A 28 3.51 -8.19 -11.35
C ILE A 28 3.85 -7.78 -12.78
N ILE A 29 3.54 -6.56 -13.13
CA ILE A 29 3.85 -5.97 -14.43
C ILE A 29 5.04 -5.04 -14.25
N LEU A 30 6.19 -5.42 -14.81
CA LEU A 30 7.41 -4.64 -14.68
C LEU A 30 7.50 -3.56 -15.76
N GLY A 31 7.87 -2.36 -15.35
CA GLY A 31 8.23 -1.30 -16.26
C GLY A 31 9.61 -1.52 -16.90
N PRO A 32 9.91 -0.87 -18.04
CA PRO A 32 11.14 -1.09 -18.79
C PRO A 32 12.43 -0.68 -18.04
N ARG A 33 12.34 0.28 -17.11
CA ARG A 33 13.48 0.84 -16.36
C ARG A 33 13.42 0.53 -14.87
N TYR A 34 13.30 -0.75 -14.48
CA TYR A 34 13.08 -1.11 -13.06
C TYR A 34 14.05 -0.43 -12.07
N LYS A 35 15.37 -0.46 -12.33
CA LYS A 35 16.35 0.21 -11.46
C LYS A 35 16.24 1.73 -11.50
N GLY A 36 15.94 2.30 -12.67
CA GLY A 36 15.70 3.73 -12.85
C GLY A 36 14.47 4.19 -12.09
N LEU A 37 13.39 3.42 -12.16
CA LEU A 37 12.16 3.67 -11.41
C LEU A 37 12.41 3.76 -9.90
N LEU A 38 13.15 2.82 -9.32
CA LEU A 38 13.49 2.88 -7.90
C LEU A 38 14.32 4.13 -7.55
N THR A 39 15.24 4.52 -8.44
CA THR A 39 16.00 5.76 -8.24
C THR A 39 15.09 6.99 -8.30
N ASP A 40 14.15 7.03 -9.21
CA ASP A 40 13.19 8.13 -9.34
C ASP A 40 12.29 8.23 -8.11
N ILE A 41 11.78 7.11 -7.60
CA ILE A 41 10.94 7.07 -6.41
C ILE A 41 11.71 7.52 -5.15
N PHE A 42 12.87 6.93 -4.88
CA PHE A 42 13.55 7.09 -3.60
C PHE A 42 14.55 8.26 -3.55
N LYS A 43 15.20 8.60 -4.67
CA LYS A 43 16.20 9.68 -4.73
C LYS A 43 15.66 10.96 -5.34
N HIS A 44 15.08 10.86 -6.53
CA HIS A 44 14.62 12.02 -7.27
C HIS A 44 13.22 12.48 -6.83
N LYS A 45 12.47 11.60 -6.16
CA LYS A 45 11.10 11.83 -5.68
C LYS A 45 10.18 12.33 -6.81
N LYS A 46 10.25 11.69 -7.96
CA LYS A 46 9.44 12.01 -9.15
C LYS A 46 8.53 10.83 -9.49
N PRO A 47 7.22 11.04 -9.66
CA PRO A 47 6.37 10.05 -10.30
C PRO A 47 6.81 9.89 -11.76
N THR A 48 6.80 8.66 -12.25
CA THR A 48 7.22 8.32 -13.62
C THR A 48 6.11 7.59 -14.36
N GLU A 49 6.06 7.75 -15.67
CA GLU A 49 5.07 7.09 -16.52
C GLU A 49 5.45 5.62 -16.83
N ASP A 50 6.71 5.25 -16.66
CA ASP A 50 7.23 3.90 -16.89
C ASP A 50 7.24 3.03 -15.62
N PHE A 51 6.21 3.14 -14.83
CA PHE A 51 6.06 2.45 -13.56
C PHE A 51 5.94 0.93 -13.69
N SER A 52 6.30 0.23 -12.62
CA SER A 52 5.91 -1.16 -12.37
C SER A 52 4.69 -1.17 -11.47
N LEU A 53 3.82 -2.17 -11.64
CA LEU A 53 2.63 -2.30 -10.81
C LEU A 53 2.39 -3.74 -10.37
N TYR A 54 1.70 -3.89 -9.27
CA TYR A 54 1.08 -5.13 -8.82
C TYR A 54 -0.41 -5.08 -9.14
N LEU A 55 -0.90 -6.14 -9.78
CA LEU A 55 -2.32 -6.32 -10.08
C LEU A 55 -2.85 -7.52 -9.29
N HIS A 56 -3.96 -7.31 -8.58
CA HIS A 56 -4.67 -8.32 -7.82
C HIS A 56 -6.07 -8.54 -8.40
N ARG A 57 -6.41 -9.79 -8.69
CA ARG A 57 -7.72 -10.24 -9.15
C ARG A 57 -8.28 -11.28 -8.18
N PRO A 58 -8.96 -10.87 -7.08
CA PRO A 58 -9.49 -11.82 -6.10
C PRO A 58 -10.54 -12.77 -6.67
N THR A 59 -11.30 -12.35 -7.67
CA THR A 59 -12.31 -13.16 -8.37
C THR A 59 -11.72 -14.39 -9.07
N ALA A 60 -10.41 -14.44 -9.32
CA ALA A 60 -9.74 -15.64 -9.81
C ALA A 60 -9.78 -16.83 -8.83
N THR A 61 -9.91 -16.55 -7.53
CA THR A 61 -9.97 -17.58 -6.47
C THR A 61 -11.36 -17.63 -5.82
N ASP A 62 -11.99 -16.47 -5.63
CA ASP A 62 -13.30 -16.36 -5.04
C ASP A 62 -14.25 -15.56 -5.96
N PRO A 63 -15.02 -16.24 -6.82
CA PRO A 63 -15.96 -15.56 -7.71
C PRO A 63 -17.01 -14.69 -7.01
N SER A 64 -17.28 -14.91 -5.71
CA SER A 64 -18.25 -14.12 -4.95
C SER A 64 -17.79 -12.67 -4.69
N MET A 65 -16.53 -12.34 -4.98
CA MET A 65 -15.96 -11.00 -4.83
C MET A 65 -16.42 -10.00 -5.91
N ALA A 66 -17.24 -10.45 -6.89
CA ALA A 66 -17.88 -9.61 -7.88
C ALA A 66 -19.26 -10.18 -8.27
N PRO A 67 -20.17 -9.38 -8.87
CA PRO A 67 -21.38 -9.91 -9.47
C PRO A 67 -21.08 -10.93 -10.58
N GLU A 68 -22.05 -11.80 -10.88
CA GLU A 68 -21.90 -12.82 -11.93
C GLU A 68 -21.52 -12.18 -13.27
N GLY A 69 -20.54 -12.76 -13.94
CA GLY A 69 -20.02 -12.25 -15.22
C GLY A 69 -19.07 -11.05 -15.11
N CYS A 70 -18.82 -10.55 -13.90
CA CYS A 70 -17.95 -9.42 -13.61
C CYS A 70 -16.63 -9.87 -12.99
N ASP A 71 -15.66 -8.96 -12.93
CA ASP A 71 -14.42 -9.13 -12.18
C ASP A 71 -14.14 -7.94 -11.25
N ALA A 72 -13.42 -8.21 -10.17
CA ALA A 72 -12.89 -7.21 -9.26
C ALA A 72 -11.35 -7.21 -9.28
N PHE A 73 -10.78 -6.02 -9.22
CA PHE A 73 -9.33 -5.82 -9.28
C PHE A 73 -8.88 -4.73 -8.32
N TYR A 74 -7.61 -4.76 -7.94
CA TYR A 74 -6.88 -3.56 -7.60
C TYR A 74 -5.48 -3.56 -8.24
N ALA A 75 -5.07 -2.39 -8.70
CA ALA A 75 -3.71 -2.10 -9.17
C ALA A 75 -2.99 -1.25 -8.14
N LEU A 76 -1.80 -1.66 -7.73
CA LEU A 76 -0.96 -0.93 -6.79
C LEU A 76 0.32 -0.51 -7.49
N VAL A 77 0.59 0.79 -7.49
CA VAL A 77 1.78 1.39 -8.08
C VAL A 77 2.59 2.08 -6.99
N PRO A 78 3.85 1.67 -6.76
CA PRO A 78 4.75 2.43 -5.91
C PRO A 78 5.04 3.81 -6.51
N VAL A 79 4.85 4.85 -5.72
CA VAL A 79 5.10 6.25 -6.11
C VAL A 79 5.88 6.96 -5.01
N PRO A 80 6.51 8.12 -5.27
CA PRO A 80 7.10 8.91 -4.20
C PRO A 80 6.06 9.32 -3.15
N HIS A 81 6.47 9.44 -1.90
CA HIS A 81 5.64 10.04 -0.86
C HIS A 81 5.51 11.58 -1.05
N LEU A 82 4.72 12.26 -0.22
CA LEU A 82 4.34 13.66 -0.44
C LEU A 82 5.49 14.68 -0.42
N ASP A 83 6.67 14.35 0.09
CA ASP A 83 7.85 15.21 -0.05
C ASP A 83 8.30 15.37 -1.52
N SER A 84 7.70 14.65 -2.46
CA SER A 84 7.89 14.87 -3.90
C SER A 84 7.36 16.22 -4.37
N GLY A 85 6.44 16.81 -3.62
CA GLY A 85 5.70 18.00 -4.06
C GLY A 85 4.65 17.73 -5.15
N THR A 86 4.37 16.46 -5.48
CA THR A 86 3.34 16.10 -6.45
C THR A 86 1.97 16.49 -5.94
N ASP A 87 1.28 17.33 -6.70
CA ASP A 87 -0.12 17.68 -6.42
C ASP A 87 -1.05 16.55 -6.88
N TRP A 88 -1.42 15.69 -5.96
CA TRP A 88 -2.31 14.55 -6.22
C TRP A 88 -3.77 14.99 -6.45
N THR A 89 -4.16 16.23 -6.14
CA THR A 89 -5.52 16.70 -6.44
C THR A 89 -5.73 16.89 -7.94
N THR A 90 -4.68 17.22 -8.66
CA THR A 90 -4.70 17.42 -10.11
C THR A 90 -4.09 16.26 -10.89
N HIS A 91 -3.11 15.56 -10.32
CA HIS A 91 -2.35 14.52 -11.01
C HIS A 91 -3.02 13.13 -10.97
N ALA A 92 -3.87 12.85 -9.97
CA ALA A 92 -4.40 11.52 -9.72
C ALA A 92 -5.14 10.91 -10.91
N GLU A 93 -6.01 11.67 -11.57
CA GLU A 93 -6.80 11.15 -12.71
C GLU A 93 -5.93 10.92 -13.95
N THR A 94 -4.95 11.78 -14.23
CA THR A 94 -3.99 11.55 -15.32
C THR A 94 -3.17 10.29 -15.06
N PHE A 95 -2.72 10.09 -13.83
CA PHE A 95 -1.96 8.90 -13.45
C PHE A 95 -2.83 7.63 -13.51
N ARG A 96 -4.08 7.70 -13.07
CA ARG A 96 -5.04 6.59 -13.21
C ARG A 96 -5.20 6.16 -14.67
N ARG A 97 -5.32 7.13 -15.59
CA ARG A 97 -5.42 6.83 -17.04
C ARG A 97 -4.17 6.13 -17.54
N ALA A 98 -2.99 6.59 -17.17
CA ALA A 98 -1.73 5.93 -17.54
C ALA A 98 -1.67 4.47 -17.00
N VAL A 99 -2.18 4.22 -15.79
CA VAL A 99 -2.32 2.85 -15.23
C VAL A 99 -3.32 2.03 -16.06
N GLN A 100 -4.45 2.60 -16.43
CA GLN A 100 -5.45 1.94 -17.29
C GLN A 100 -4.85 1.55 -18.64
N ASP A 101 -4.20 2.50 -19.33
CA ASP A 101 -3.59 2.27 -20.63
C ASP A 101 -2.56 1.14 -20.55
N ARG A 102 -1.74 1.14 -19.50
CA ARG A 102 -0.76 0.08 -19.25
C ARG A 102 -1.41 -1.29 -19.03
N LEU A 103 -2.54 -1.36 -18.30
CA LEU A 103 -3.28 -2.59 -18.08
C LEU A 103 -3.94 -3.09 -19.37
N GLU A 104 -4.46 -2.19 -20.20
CA GLU A 104 -5.02 -2.55 -21.53
C GLU A 104 -3.97 -3.16 -22.46
N GLU A 105 -2.78 -2.60 -22.47
CA GLU A 105 -1.64 -3.11 -23.24
C GLU A 105 -1.16 -4.49 -22.76
N THR A 106 -1.28 -4.78 -21.48
CA THR A 106 -0.60 -5.93 -20.84
C THR A 106 -1.51 -7.09 -20.49
N GLY A 107 -2.82 -6.99 -20.65
CA GLY A 107 -3.68 -8.15 -20.41
C GLY A 107 -5.15 -7.88 -20.11
N ILE A 108 -5.59 -6.63 -20.01
CA ILE A 108 -7.00 -6.28 -19.76
C ILE A 108 -7.54 -5.44 -20.94
N PRO A 109 -7.64 -6.00 -22.15
CA PRO A 109 -8.03 -5.23 -23.33
C PRO A 109 -9.47 -4.70 -23.19
N GLY A 110 -9.64 -3.40 -23.54
CA GLY A 110 -10.91 -2.70 -23.46
C GLY A 110 -11.40 -2.46 -22.04
N LEU A 111 -10.47 -2.29 -21.08
CA LEU A 111 -10.78 -2.00 -19.69
C LEU A 111 -11.64 -0.76 -19.55
N GLY A 112 -11.34 0.33 -20.28
CA GLY A 112 -12.08 1.58 -20.20
C GLY A 112 -13.56 1.42 -20.55
N ASP A 113 -13.87 0.68 -21.61
CA ASP A 113 -15.26 0.43 -22.05
C ASP A 113 -16.03 -0.48 -21.08
N ASN A 114 -15.29 -1.37 -20.39
CA ASN A 114 -15.85 -2.36 -19.47
C ASN A 114 -15.77 -1.94 -17.99
N LEU A 115 -15.30 -0.75 -17.69
CA LEU A 115 -15.22 -0.25 -16.32
C LEU A 115 -16.65 -0.11 -15.74
N ALA A 116 -16.90 -0.76 -14.61
CA ALA A 116 -18.17 -0.72 -13.89
C ALA A 116 -18.12 0.22 -12.68
N THR A 117 -17.01 0.18 -11.94
CA THR A 117 -16.78 1.00 -10.76
C THR A 117 -15.29 1.31 -10.61
N SER A 118 -14.98 2.41 -9.94
CA SER A 118 -13.61 2.91 -9.80
C SER A 118 -13.45 3.70 -8.51
N LEU A 119 -12.42 3.37 -7.74
CA LEU A 119 -11.99 4.11 -6.56
C LEU A 119 -10.47 4.14 -6.54
N MET A 120 -9.87 5.32 -6.36
CA MET A 120 -8.42 5.45 -6.22
C MET A 120 -8.05 6.01 -4.84
N LEU A 121 -6.90 5.60 -4.35
CA LEU A 121 -6.23 6.14 -3.17
C LEU A 121 -4.84 6.61 -3.59
N THR A 122 -4.53 7.84 -3.25
CA THR A 122 -3.24 8.51 -3.52
C THR A 122 -2.44 8.67 -2.23
N PRO A 123 -1.16 9.04 -2.27
CA PRO A 123 -0.43 9.40 -1.05
C PRO A 123 -1.13 10.48 -0.20
N LEU A 124 -1.90 11.39 -0.82
CA LEU A 124 -2.69 12.37 -0.09
C LEU A 124 -3.81 11.70 0.72
N ASP A 125 -4.48 10.70 0.16
CA ASP A 125 -5.50 9.92 0.88
C ASP A 125 -4.89 9.12 2.03
N PHE A 126 -3.71 8.52 1.82
CA PHE A 126 -2.98 7.84 2.90
C PHE A 126 -2.68 8.81 4.05
N GLN A 127 -2.30 10.05 3.78
CA GLN A 127 -2.07 11.06 4.82
C GLN A 127 -3.37 11.48 5.49
N THR A 128 -4.39 11.86 4.71
CA THR A 128 -5.59 12.51 5.25
C THR A 128 -6.60 11.54 5.85
N ARG A 129 -6.71 10.33 5.30
CA ARG A 129 -7.68 9.32 5.75
C ARG A 129 -7.09 8.29 6.70
N LEU A 130 -5.79 7.98 6.57
CA LEU A 130 -5.12 6.94 7.35
C LEU A 130 -4.07 7.51 8.31
N ASN A 131 -3.94 8.84 8.40
CA ASN A 131 -2.94 9.54 9.21
C ASN A 131 -1.49 9.07 8.95
N SER A 132 -1.21 8.60 7.72
CA SER A 132 0.13 8.15 7.38
C SER A 132 1.06 9.34 7.16
N VAL A 133 2.15 9.40 7.91
CA VAL A 133 3.14 10.47 7.80
C VAL A 133 3.67 10.53 6.37
N LYS A 134 3.59 11.71 5.75
CA LYS A 134 4.00 11.97 4.36
C LYS A 134 3.25 11.11 3.31
N GLY A 135 2.13 10.51 3.66
CA GLY A 135 1.43 9.60 2.76
C GLY A 135 2.19 8.32 2.45
N ALA A 136 3.12 7.90 3.31
CA ALA A 136 3.91 6.69 3.15
C ALA A 136 3.03 5.44 3.21
N GLY A 137 3.23 4.49 2.28
CA GLY A 137 2.41 3.29 2.20
C GLY A 137 2.71 2.25 3.28
N PHE A 138 3.94 2.24 3.82
CA PHE A 138 4.43 1.21 4.76
C PHE A 138 5.08 1.79 6.02
N SER A 139 4.74 3.04 6.38
CA SER A 139 5.35 3.75 7.50
C SER A 139 6.86 3.97 7.28
N LEU A 140 7.72 3.56 8.21
CA LEU A 140 9.16 3.72 8.10
C LEU A 140 9.77 2.86 6.98
N GLU A 141 10.74 3.41 6.27
CA GLU A 141 11.53 2.69 5.26
C GLU A 141 12.27 1.50 5.90
N PRO A 142 12.31 0.32 5.26
CA PRO A 142 12.93 -0.88 5.83
C PRO A 142 14.46 -0.85 5.74
N ARG A 143 15.09 0.18 6.28
CA ARG A 143 16.54 0.24 6.49
C ARG A 143 16.94 -0.60 7.69
N ILE A 144 18.14 -1.14 7.72
CA ILE A 144 18.65 -1.95 8.85
C ILE A 144 18.45 -1.21 10.18
N THR A 145 18.79 0.08 10.23
CA THR A 145 18.66 0.94 11.43
C THR A 145 17.23 1.35 11.78
N GLN A 146 16.24 0.97 10.99
CA GLN A 146 14.81 1.25 11.18
C GLN A 146 13.94 -0.01 11.03
N SER A 147 14.53 -1.20 11.12
CA SER A 147 13.82 -2.48 10.92
C SER A 147 13.90 -3.35 12.17
N ALA A 148 12.94 -4.24 12.33
CA ALA A 148 12.88 -5.19 13.42
C ALA A 148 13.09 -4.53 14.79
N TYR A 149 14.15 -4.86 15.49
CA TYR A 149 14.48 -4.32 16.81
C TYR A 149 14.66 -2.80 16.83
N PHE A 150 15.18 -2.20 15.74
CA PHE A 150 15.41 -0.75 15.66
C PHE A 150 14.18 0.08 15.26
N ARG A 151 13.03 -0.56 15.08
CA ARG A 151 11.76 0.15 14.94
C ARG A 151 11.31 0.69 16.31
N PRO A 152 10.45 1.75 16.33
CA PRO A 152 9.85 2.21 17.58
C PRO A 152 9.29 1.03 18.39
N HIS A 153 9.57 0.99 19.67
CA HIS A 153 9.14 -0.10 20.53
C HIS A 153 7.62 -0.10 20.75
N ASN A 154 7.07 -1.26 21.05
CA ASN A 154 5.64 -1.42 21.27
C ASN A 154 5.18 -0.81 22.60
N LYS A 155 6.07 -0.59 23.58
CA LYS A 155 5.83 0.22 24.78
C LYS A 155 6.57 1.53 24.61
N SER A 156 5.88 2.66 24.80
CA SER A 156 6.50 3.98 24.76
C SER A 156 7.57 4.13 25.85
N GLU A 157 8.69 4.73 25.48
CA GLU A 157 9.77 5.09 26.40
C GLU A 157 9.57 6.49 27.00
N GLU A 158 8.70 7.30 26.39
CA GLU A 158 8.47 8.70 26.77
C GLU A 158 7.17 8.89 27.54
N VAL A 159 6.17 8.02 27.33
CA VAL A 159 4.84 8.16 27.90
C VAL A 159 4.45 6.88 28.63
N ASP A 160 4.26 6.97 29.95
CA ASP A 160 3.82 5.83 30.75
C ASP A 160 2.44 5.34 30.35
N GLY A 161 2.29 4.00 30.25
CA GLY A 161 1.03 3.36 29.89
C GLY A 161 0.63 3.45 28.42
N LEU A 162 1.45 4.08 27.56
CA LEU A 162 1.21 4.13 26.12
C LEU A 162 1.84 2.92 25.43
N TYR A 163 1.02 2.23 24.63
CA TYR A 163 1.44 1.10 23.81
C TYR A 163 1.13 1.36 22.34
N LEU A 164 1.99 0.88 21.45
CA LEU A 164 1.95 1.11 20.01
C LEU A 164 1.90 -0.21 19.25
N VAL A 165 0.98 -0.32 18.29
CA VAL A 165 0.83 -1.47 17.41
C VAL A 165 0.79 -1.03 15.95
N GLY A 166 1.12 -1.92 15.02
CA GLY A 166 0.97 -1.71 13.60
C GLY A 166 2.30 -1.61 12.85
N ALA A 167 2.23 -1.15 11.61
CA ALA A 167 3.36 -1.15 10.67
C ALA A 167 4.52 -0.22 11.11
N GLY A 168 4.23 0.82 11.91
CA GLY A 168 5.22 1.79 12.37
C GLY A 168 6.08 1.31 13.53
N THR A 169 5.73 0.20 14.19
CA THR A 169 6.41 -0.32 15.38
C THR A 169 7.10 -1.65 15.12
N HIS A 170 7.82 -2.17 16.11
CA HIS A 170 8.33 -3.53 16.08
C HIS A 170 7.20 -4.55 15.96
N PRO A 171 7.32 -5.63 15.12
CA PRO A 171 8.47 -5.96 14.30
C PRO A 171 8.50 -5.27 12.92
N GLY A 172 7.42 -4.62 12.45
CA GLY A 172 7.44 -3.82 11.24
C GLY A 172 6.22 -3.94 10.35
N ALA A 173 6.38 -3.57 9.07
CA ALA A 173 5.33 -3.60 8.08
C ALA A 173 5.07 -5.02 7.52
N GLY A 174 3.90 -5.20 6.91
CA GLY A 174 3.40 -6.46 6.37
C GLY A 174 2.44 -7.15 7.35
N MET A 175 1.40 -7.82 6.80
CA MET A 175 0.31 -8.40 7.61
C MET A 175 0.81 -9.29 8.77
N PRO A 176 1.75 -10.24 8.56
CA PRO A 176 2.22 -11.07 9.67
C PRO A 176 2.92 -10.25 10.76
N ALA A 177 3.73 -9.26 10.38
CA ALA A 177 4.44 -8.41 11.34
C ALA A 177 3.49 -7.49 12.11
N VAL A 178 2.51 -6.89 11.43
CA VAL A 178 1.48 -6.06 12.06
C VAL A 178 0.67 -6.85 13.09
N LEU A 179 0.22 -8.05 12.75
CA LEU A 179 -0.47 -8.94 13.70
C LEU A 179 0.43 -9.35 14.85
N SER A 180 1.71 -9.63 14.58
CA SER A 180 2.69 -9.95 15.62
C SER A 180 2.93 -8.80 16.59
N SER A 181 2.81 -7.55 16.14
CA SER A 181 2.95 -6.39 17.03
C SER A 181 1.87 -6.37 18.12
N ALA A 182 0.64 -6.77 17.80
CA ALA A 182 -0.43 -6.93 18.80
C ALA A 182 -0.11 -8.03 19.80
N LYS A 183 0.46 -9.16 19.35
CA LYS A 183 0.87 -10.26 20.23
C LYS A 183 2.02 -9.86 21.18
N VAL A 184 2.91 -8.97 20.73
CA VAL A 184 3.94 -8.39 21.61
C VAL A 184 3.30 -7.59 22.74
N ILE A 185 2.28 -6.78 22.43
CA ILE A 185 1.55 -5.98 23.44
C ILE A 185 0.84 -6.91 24.44
N ASP A 186 0.21 -7.96 23.99
CA ASP A 186 -0.46 -8.93 24.87
C ASP A 186 0.49 -9.50 25.94
N ASN A 187 1.76 -9.71 25.59
CA ASN A 187 2.79 -10.15 26.53
C ASN A 187 3.29 -9.01 27.45
N LEU A 188 3.14 -7.74 27.06
CA LEU A 188 3.61 -6.59 27.84
C LEU A 188 2.57 -6.07 28.83
N ILE A 189 1.29 -6.19 28.50
CA ILE A 189 0.19 -5.81 29.37
C ILE A 189 -0.02 -6.97 30.35
N LYS A 190 0.43 -6.82 31.59
CA LYS A 190 0.13 -7.76 32.65
C LYS A 190 -1.38 -7.78 32.89
N ALA A 191 -1.99 -8.97 32.87
CA ALA A 191 -3.35 -9.12 33.36
C ALA A 191 -3.47 -8.49 34.76
N PRO A 192 -4.57 -7.76 35.06
CA PRO A 192 -4.76 -7.25 36.41
C PRO A 192 -4.69 -8.45 37.37
N SER A 193 -3.80 -8.34 38.35
CA SER A 193 -3.75 -9.32 39.44
C SER A 193 -5.16 -9.33 40.06
N HIS A 194 -5.88 -10.45 39.96
CA HIS A 194 -7.07 -10.65 40.77
C HIS A 194 -6.62 -10.47 42.21
N ALA A 195 -6.98 -9.32 42.82
CA ALA A 195 -6.83 -9.17 44.23
C ALA A 195 -7.66 -10.25 44.86
N SER A 196 -7.00 -11.22 45.48
CA SER A 196 -7.62 -12.25 46.31
C SER A 196 -8.38 -11.52 47.38
N GLN A 197 -9.72 -11.61 47.37
CA GLN A 197 -10.56 -11.25 48.47
C GLN A 197 -10.42 -12.27 49.59
#